data_a503b4ec588e4e492da2a399d2e1b83c
#
_entry.id   a503b4ec588e4e492da2a399d2e1b83c
#
_cell.length_a   1.000
_cell.length_b   1.000
_cell.length_c   1.000
_cell.angle_alpha   90.00
_cell.angle_beta   90.00
_cell.angle_gamma   90.00
#
_symmetry.space_group_name_H-M   'P 1'
#
loop_
_entity.id
_entity.type
_entity.pdbx_description
1 polymer ?
#
loop_
_entity_poly.entity_id
_entity_poly.type
_entity_poly.pdbx_seq_one_letter_code
_entity_poly.pdbx_strand_id
1 'polypeptide(L)'
;MPINRRQFIKRSAGAVSVGLVMPKLFLSDALAQGPINPNRRILVVIQQAGGNDGLNTVIPYTDSRYQSLRPTLAFKEADLKTAQGVSTVLGNAPFGFHPALAEMKELYDAGKVAPILGVGYPSANLSHFLSQDIYHTANIAGGAGDGWLGKYADQKLVGQSSLSAVSVGGGSLPKTFFADKVVVPNISSFANYTYQTDQRNAGDRNNQLNTFHSTNRRDFQADSFLKVIADTGVDGADGAAALQTAIAGYSSPVTYPANNPLAAGLKMTAQIATTISAANLLYVSIGGWDHHSEEIGDNQNPTNKLVGQHNTLLGYVSQGIKAFYDDMAAHGLADNLVIMTWTEFGRRPNENASHGTDHGTANVMFVVGNPVHGGKIYGEQPSLETLALDNAGNMKFTLDFRSVYATILDRWLGADSKSILGGSFENIGFLG
;
A
#
# COMPACT_ATOMS: atom_id res chain seq x y z
N MET A 1 5.39 28.28 0.29
CA MET A 1 5.72 28.92 1.61
C MET A 1 7.13 28.48 1.99
N PRO A 2 7.99 29.36 2.52
CA PRO A 2 9.31 28.96 2.94
C PRO A 2 9.19 28.00 4.13
N ILE A 3 9.82 26.84 4.01
CA ILE A 3 9.93 25.85 5.07
C ILE A 3 10.72 26.48 6.22
N ASN A 4 10.20 26.48 7.45
CA ASN A 4 10.95 26.99 8.59
C ASN A 4 12.09 26.02 8.97
N ARG A 5 13.12 26.52 9.71
CA ARG A 5 14.30 25.71 10.08
C ARG A 5 13.95 24.40 10.79
N ARG A 6 12.90 24.38 11.62
CA ARG A 6 12.45 23.20 12.35
C ARG A 6 11.80 22.16 11.40
N GLN A 7 11.03 22.62 10.42
CA GLN A 7 10.46 21.77 9.37
C GLN A 7 11.53 21.26 8.41
N PHE A 8 12.54 22.08 8.08
CA PHE A 8 13.67 21.67 7.26
C PHE A 8 14.49 20.57 7.98
N ILE A 9 14.82 20.76 9.26
CA ILE A 9 15.55 19.76 10.06
C ILE A 9 14.72 18.47 10.20
N LYS A 10 13.42 18.56 10.47
CA LYS A 10 12.52 17.39 10.53
C LYS A 10 12.42 16.64 9.18
N ARG A 11 12.41 17.35 8.06
CA ARG A 11 12.31 16.77 6.71
C ARG A 11 13.65 16.25 6.17
N SER A 12 14.76 16.91 6.49
CA SER A 12 16.12 16.42 6.14
C SER A 12 16.55 15.26 7.04
N ALA A 13 16.11 15.21 8.30
CA ALA A 13 16.31 14.04 9.15
C ALA A 13 15.63 12.80 8.59
N GLY A 14 14.50 12.93 7.89
CA GLY A 14 13.86 11.83 7.15
C GLY A 14 14.70 11.24 6.00
N ALA A 15 15.69 11.99 5.49
CA ALA A 15 16.61 11.54 4.43
C ALA A 15 17.90 10.88 4.95
N VAL A 16 18.17 10.99 6.26
CA VAL A 16 19.42 10.51 6.90
C VAL A 16 19.14 9.54 8.05
N SER A 17 17.88 9.35 8.44
CA SER A 17 17.55 8.63 9.66
C SER A 17 17.09 7.21 9.47
N VAL A 18 18.02 6.33 9.39
CA VAL A 18 17.93 5.10 10.16
C VAL A 18 18.19 5.52 11.61
N GLY A 19 17.15 5.65 12.43
CA GLY A 19 17.31 5.80 13.87
C GLY A 19 16.86 7.12 14.48
N LEU A 20 15.58 7.31 14.66
CA LEU A 20 15.05 8.29 15.60
C LEU A 20 14.06 7.64 16.57
N VAL A 21 14.51 7.49 17.80
CA VAL A 21 13.74 7.21 19.03
C VAL A 21 12.99 5.89 19.06
N MET A 22 13.69 4.80 19.42
CA MET A 22 13.06 3.68 20.14
C MET A 22 13.35 3.84 21.64
N PRO A 23 12.37 4.10 22.50
CA PRO A 23 12.55 3.90 23.93
C PRO A 23 12.83 2.40 24.18
N LYS A 24 13.92 2.10 24.92
CA LYS A 24 14.37 0.72 25.23
C LYS A 24 13.28 -0.21 25.79
N LEU A 25 12.28 0.38 26.45
CA LEU A 25 11.15 -0.34 27.07
C LEU A 25 10.19 -0.99 26.07
N PHE A 26 10.16 -0.56 24.80
CA PHE A 26 9.16 -1.02 23.85
C PHE A 26 9.68 -2.04 22.83
N LEU A 27 10.99 -2.20 22.72
CA LEU A 27 11.55 -3.14 21.75
C LEU A 27 11.40 -4.60 22.22
N SER A 28 11.62 -4.86 23.53
CA SER A 28 11.44 -6.20 24.10
C SER A 28 10.00 -6.68 23.99
N ASP A 29 9.03 -5.78 24.22
CA ASP A 29 7.61 -6.11 24.11
C ASP A 29 7.17 -6.25 22.66
N ALA A 30 7.76 -5.46 21.75
CA ALA A 30 7.50 -5.55 20.31
C ALA A 30 8.03 -6.85 19.68
N LEU A 31 9.11 -7.42 20.24
CA LEU A 31 9.75 -8.66 19.78
C LEU A 31 9.26 -9.90 20.56
N ALA A 32 8.43 -9.73 21.60
CA ALA A 32 7.90 -10.84 22.37
C ALA A 32 7.00 -11.71 21.47
N GLN A 33 7.42 -12.93 21.21
CA GLN A 33 6.60 -13.98 20.60
C GLN A 33 5.64 -14.52 21.66
N GLY A 34 4.66 -13.72 22.02
CA GLY A 34 3.52 -14.15 22.85
C GLY A 34 2.40 -14.72 21.98
N PRO A 35 1.34 -15.27 22.58
CA PRO A 35 0.14 -15.66 21.83
C PRO A 35 -0.39 -14.46 21.05
N ILE A 36 -0.91 -14.74 19.83
CA ILE A 36 -1.45 -13.70 18.94
C ILE A 36 -2.54 -12.93 19.68
N ASN A 37 -2.35 -11.61 19.78
CA ASN A 37 -3.38 -10.74 20.34
C ASN A 37 -4.59 -10.70 19.37
N PRO A 38 -5.74 -11.25 19.73
CA PRO A 38 -6.93 -11.28 18.86
C PRO A 38 -7.46 -9.89 18.53
N ASN A 39 -7.10 -8.89 19.32
CA ASN A 39 -7.48 -7.49 19.09
C ASN A 39 -6.46 -6.72 18.24
N ARG A 40 -5.35 -7.34 17.84
CA ARG A 40 -4.39 -6.70 16.94
C ARG A 40 -5.06 -6.39 15.60
N ARG A 41 -4.83 -5.20 15.09
CA ARG A 41 -5.34 -4.75 13.78
C ARG A 41 -4.18 -4.38 12.87
N ILE A 42 -3.98 -5.14 11.82
CA ILE A 42 -2.93 -4.95 10.83
C ILE A 42 -3.58 -4.37 9.58
N LEU A 43 -3.11 -3.22 9.14
CA LEU A 43 -3.45 -2.63 7.85
C LEU A 43 -2.22 -2.68 6.95
N VAL A 44 -2.37 -3.30 5.78
CA VAL A 44 -1.38 -3.25 4.70
C VAL A 44 -1.93 -2.42 3.56
N VAL A 45 -1.23 -1.34 3.20
CA VAL A 45 -1.61 -0.48 2.08
C VAL A 45 -0.69 -0.77 0.90
N ILE A 46 -1.27 -1.06 -0.25
CA ILE A 46 -0.56 -1.31 -1.51
C ILE A 46 -0.87 -0.18 -2.48
N GLN A 47 0.15 0.59 -2.85
CA GLN A 47 0.04 1.60 -3.90
C GLN A 47 0.35 1.00 -5.26
N GLN A 48 -0.53 1.21 -6.22
CA GLN A 48 -0.37 0.95 -7.64
C GLN A 48 -0.04 2.28 -8.34
N ALA A 49 1.25 2.68 -8.33
CA ALA A 49 1.65 4.02 -8.78
C ALA A 49 1.71 4.11 -10.30
N GLY A 50 0.93 5.05 -10.86
CA GLY A 50 0.87 5.34 -12.30
C GLY A 50 -0.55 5.42 -12.88
N GLY A 51 -1.60 5.21 -12.09
CA GLY A 51 -2.98 5.29 -12.58
C GLY A 51 -3.44 3.99 -13.25
N ASN A 52 -3.88 3.04 -12.44
CA ASN A 52 -4.42 1.76 -12.91
C ASN A 52 -5.65 1.95 -13.83
N ASP A 53 -5.81 1.12 -14.85
CA ASP A 53 -7.05 1.06 -15.64
C ASP A 53 -8.13 0.24 -14.95
N GLY A 54 -9.04 0.94 -14.26
CA GLY A 54 -10.13 0.32 -13.52
C GLY A 54 -11.11 -0.46 -14.38
N LEU A 55 -11.38 0.01 -15.62
CA LEU A 55 -12.30 -0.66 -16.54
C LEU A 55 -11.75 -2.00 -17.06
N ASN A 56 -10.43 -2.14 -17.16
CA ASN A 56 -9.78 -3.40 -17.51
C ASN A 56 -9.26 -4.17 -16.27
N THR A 57 -9.58 -3.70 -15.07
CA THR A 57 -9.34 -4.41 -13.81
C THR A 57 -10.59 -5.14 -13.31
N VAL A 58 -11.71 -4.42 -13.15
CA VAL A 58 -13.04 -4.97 -12.90
C VAL A 58 -13.92 -4.63 -14.10
N ILE A 59 -14.08 -5.57 -14.97
CA ILE A 59 -14.49 -5.40 -16.36
C ILE A 59 -16.02 -5.44 -16.47
N PRO A 60 -16.67 -4.34 -16.92
CA PRO A 60 -18.11 -4.31 -17.17
C PRO A 60 -18.44 -4.93 -18.54
N TYR A 61 -18.15 -6.21 -18.73
CA TYR A 61 -18.19 -6.90 -20.02
C TYR A 61 -19.58 -6.92 -20.69
N THR A 62 -20.62 -6.69 -19.92
CA THR A 62 -22.01 -6.59 -20.43
C THR A 62 -22.36 -5.20 -20.96
N ASP A 63 -21.51 -4.18 -20.68
CA ASP A 63 -21.77 -2.80 -21.11
C ASP A 63 -21.34 -2.60 -22.56
N SER A 64 -22.31 -2.31 -23.44
CA SER A 64 -22.06 -2.09 -24.87
C SER A 64 -21.23 -0.83 -25.13
N ARG A 65 -21.27 0.17 -24.23
CA ARG A 65 -20.46 1.38 -24.33
C ARG A 65 -18.98 1.07 -24.05
N TYR A 66 -18.69 0.24 -23.04
CA TYR A 66 -17.33 -0.24 -22.79
C TYR A 66 -16.76 -0.92 -24.05
N GLN A 67 -17.54 -1.79 -24.70
CA GLN A 67 -17.12 -2.46 -25.93
C GLN A 67 -16.88 -1.48 -27.09
N SER A 68 -17.73 -0.45 -27.25
CA SER A 68 -17.61 0.51 -28.35
C SER A 68 -16.50 1.54 -28.16
N LEU A 69 -16.19 1.92 -26.91
CA LEU A 69 -15.15 2.88 -26.58
C LEU A 69 -13.73 2.28 -26.58
N ARG A 70 -13.66 0.95 -26.51
CA ARG A 70 -12.40 0.19 -26.45
C ARG A 70 -12.40 -0.96 -27.46
N PRO A 71 -12.44 -0.69 -28.76
CA PRO A 71 -12.56 -1.75 -29.78
C PRO A 71 -11.41 -2.77 -29.71
N THR A 72 -10.23 -2.38 -29.22
CA THR A 72 -9.07 -3.27 -29.08
C THR A 72 -8.89 -3.76 -27.64
N LEU A 73 -9.05 -2.88 -26.65
CA LEU A 73 -8.76 -3.19 -25.25
C LEU A 73 -9.89 -3.91 -24.54
N ALA A 74 -11.16 -3.76 -24.99
CA ALA A 74 -12.31 -4.32 -24.28
C ALA A 74 -12.31 -5.85 -24.27
N PHE A 75 -12.56 -6.42 -23.12
CA PHE A 75 -12.80 -7.85 -22.93
C PHE A 75 -14.27 -8.19 -23.13
N LYS A 76 -14.54 -9.29 -23.82
CA LYS A 76 -15.85 -9.94 -23.87
C LYS A 76 -15.92 -11.02 -22.81
N GLU A 77 -17.11 -11.52 -22.51
CA GLU A 77 -17.28 -12.61 -21.54
C GLU A 77 -16.39 -13.83 -21.86
N ALA A 78 -16.29 -14.17 -23.16
CA ALA A 78 -15.45 -15.28 -23.61
C ALA A 78 -13.95 -15.09 -23.35
N ASP A 79 -13.48 -13.83 -23.18
CA ASP A 79 -12.10 -13.48 -22.89
C ASP A 79 -11.81 -13.57 -21.38
N LEU A 80 -12.84 -13.59 -20.50
CA LEU A 80 -12.72 -13.56 -19.04
C LEU A 80 -12.37 -14.95 -18.48
N LYS A 81 -11.20 -15.45 -18.89
CA LYS A 81 -10.66 -16.72 -18.43
C LYS A 81 -9.14 -16.68 -18.48
N THR A 82 -8.53 -17.41 -17.56
CA THR A 82 -7.07 -17.60 -17.55
C THR A 82 -6.62 -18.39 -18.79
N ALA A 83 -5.31 -18.42 -19.03
CA ALA A 83 -4.71 -19.25 -20.08
C ALA A 83 -5.05 -20.76 -19.89
N GLN A 84 -5.35 -21.20 -18.67
CA GLN A 84 -5.79 -22.55 -18.33
C GLN A 84 -7.32 -22.74 -18.44
N GLY A 85 -8.05 -21.71 -18.87
CA GLY A 85 -9.51 -21.75 -19.06
C GLY A 85 -10.35 -21.51 -17.79
N VAL A 86 -9.76 -21.10 -16.67
CA VAL A 86 -10.50 -20.78 -15.44
C VAL A 86 -11.20 -19.44 -15.61
N SER A 87 -12.53 -19.42 -15.40
CA SER A 87 -13.35 -18.22 -15.54
C SER A 87 -13.08 -17.20 -14.44
N THR A 88 -12.97 -15.94 -14.84
CA THR A 88 -12.86 -14.79 -13.92
C THR A 88 -14.14 -13.94 -13.88
N VAL A 89 -15.23 -14.40 -14.48
CA VAL A 89 -16.57 -13.80 -14.38
C VAL A 89 -17.06 -13.84 -12.93
N LEU A 90 -17.65 -12.74 -12.46
CA LEU A 90 -18.27 -12.66 -11.14
C LEU A 90 -19.71 -13.16 -11.23
N GLY A 91 -20.01 -14.31 -10.64
CA GLY A 91 -21.30 -14.99 -10.79
C GLY A 91 -22.51 -14.24 -10.22
N ASN A 92 -22.29 -13.21 -9.43
CA ASN A 92 -23.31 -12.40 -8.74
C ASN A 92 -23.41 -10.94 -9.25
N ALA A 93 -22.67 -10.58 -10.31
CA ALA A 93 -22.65 -9.23 -10.85
C ALA A 93 -22.31 -9.24 -12.35
N PRO A 94 -22.73 -8.23 -13.13
CA PRO A 94 -22.45 -8.13 -14.57
C PRO A 94 -21.01 -7.68 -14.85
N PHE A 95 -20.05 -8.22 -14.11
CA PHE A 95 -18.64 -7.88 -14.14
C PHE A 95 -17.78 -9.15 -14.16
N GLY A 96 -16.55 -8.98 -14.60
CA GLY A 96 -15.50 -9.97 -14.45
C GLY A 96 -14.20 -9.33 -13.98
N PHE A 97 -13.35 -10.08 -13.32
CA PHE A 97 -11.99 -9.66 -13.10
C PHE A 97 -11.15 -9.88 -14.35
N HIS A 98 -10.17 -9.02 -14.57
CA HIS A 98 -9.15 -9.29 -15.57
C HIS A 98 -8.58 -10.71 -15.38
N PRO A 99 -8.33 -11.49 -16.44
CA PRO A 99 -7.83 -12.87 -16.31
C PRO A 99 -6.58 -13.05 -15.46
N ALA A 100 -5.71 -12.02 -15.38
CA ALA A 100 -4.53 -12.01 -14.53
C ALA A 100 -4.87 -11.89 -13.02
N LEU A 101 -6.12 -11.63 -12.65
CA LEU A 101 -6.58 -11.55 -11.25
C LEU A 101 -7.20 -12.88 -10.76
N ALA A 102 -6.75 -14.01 -11.26
CA ALA A 102 -7.30 -15.33 -10.92
C ALA A 102 -7.26 -15.63 -9.42
N GLU A 103 -6.13 -15.37 -8.76
CA GLU A 103 -5.97 -15.61 -7.32
C GLU A 103 -6.81 -14.63 -6.48
N MET A 104 -6.96 -13.39 -6.96
CA MET A 104 -7.91 -12.43 -6.36
C MET A 104 -9.36 -12.89 -6.53
N LYS A 105 -9.69 -13.56 -7.66
CA LYS A 105 -11.01 -14.17 -7.89
C LYS A 105 -11.27 -15.31 -6.91
N GLU A 106 -10.29 -16.15 -6.63
CA GLU A 106 -10.40 -17.20 -5.61
C GLU A 106 -10.72 -16.61 -4.23
N LEU A 107 -10.00 -15.54 -3.84
CA LEU A 107 -10.27 -14.83 -2.58
C LEU A 107 -11.65 -14.15 -2.58
N TYR A 108 -12.11 -13.63 -3.74
CA TYR A 108 -13.43 -13.05 -3.88
C TYR A 108 -14.52 -14.12 -3.68
N ASP A 109 -14.39 -15.27 -4.31
CA ASP A 109 -15.33 -16.39 -4.18
C ASP A 109 -15.37 -16.94 -2.74
N ALA A 110 -14.24 -16.85 -2.04
CA ALA A 110 -14.14 -17.18 -0.61
C ALA A 110 -14.69 -16.06 0.31
N GLY A 111 -15.25 -14.99 -0.23
CA GLY A 111 -15.82 -13.88 0.53
C GLY A 111 -14.79 -12.97 1.20
N LYS A 112 -13.55 -12.92 0.70
CA LYS A 112 -12.43 -12.20 1.32
C LYS A 112 -12.05 -10.90 0.59
N VAL A 113 -12.61 -10.63 -0.58
CA VAL A 113 -12.30 -9.46 -1.41
C VAL A 113 -13.55 -8.62 -1.62
N ALA A 114 -13.44 -7.32 -1.37
CA ALA A 114 -14.40 -6.28 -1.69
C ALA A 114 -13.82 -5.36 -2.77
N PRO A 115 -14.18 -5.52 -4.05
CA PRO A 115 -13.92 -4.52 -5.07
C PRO A 115 -14.81 -3.30 -4.82
N ILE A 116 -14.23 -2.11 -4.91
CA ILE A 116 -14.91 -0.83 -4.70
C ILE A 116 -14.80 -0.01 -5.97
N LEU A 117 -15.92 0.17 -6.67
CA LEU A 117 -15.98 0.83 -7.96
C LEU A 117 -16.19 2.34 -7.85
N GLY A 118 -15.85 3.05 -8.90
CA GLY A 118 -16.15 4.47 -9.06
C GLY A 118 -15.39 5.38 -8.10
N VAL A 119 -14.28 4.93 -7.55
CA VAL A 119 -13.50 5.66 -6.54
C VAL A 119 -12.77 6.85 -7.19
N GLY A 120 -12.92 8.03 -6.60
CA GLY A 120 -12.27 9.27 -7.06
C GLY A 120 -12.45 10.39 -6.06
N TYR A 121 -12.36 11.64 -6.53
CA TYR A 121 -12.57 12.84 -5.71
C TYR A 121 -13.00 14.04 -6.57
N PRO A 122 -13.65 15.05 -5.97
CA PRO A 122 -14.10 16.25 -6.69
C PRO A 122 -12.95 17.02 -7.32
N SER A 123 -13.13 17.50 -8.56
CA SER A 123 -12.13 18.27 -9.30
C SER A 123 -10.78 17.54 -9.40
N ALA A 124 -10.82 16.27 -9.76
CA ALA A 124 -9.65 15.40 -9.82
C ALA A 124 -8.53 16.02 -10.66
N ASN A 125 -7.31 15.93 -10.14
CA ASN A 125 -6.10 16.36 -10.84
C ASN A 125 -5.48 15.15 -11.54
N LEU A 126 -5.09 15.32 -12.80
CA LEU A 126 -4.51 14.25 -13.61
C LEU A 126 -2.95 14.28 -13.63
N SER A 127 -2.32 15.08 -12.77
CA SER A 127 -0.89 15.02 -12.51
C SER A 127 -0.58 13.96 -11.48
N HIS A 128 0.28 12.99 -11.79
CA HIS A 128 0.71 11.96 -10.84
C HIS A 128 1.15 12.53 -9.50
N PHE A 129 2.03 13.55 -9.52
CA PHE A 129 2.59 14.13 -8.29
C PHE A 129 1.50 14.70 -7.37
N LEU A 130 0.62 15.51 -7.95
CA LEU A 130 -0.40 16.19 -7.14
C LEU A 130 -1.49 15.21 -6.70
N SER A 131 -1.92 14.31 -7.58
CA SER A 131 -2.94 13.33 -7.23
C SER A 131 -2.44 12.31 -6.21
N GLN A 132 -1.19 11.84 -6.31
CA GLN A 132 -0.56 11.02 -5.27
C GLN A 132 -0.53 11.77 -3.93
N ASP A 133 -0.14 13.04 -3.93
CA ASP A 133 -0.14 13.87 -2.73
C ASP A 133 -1.53 13.99 -2.10
N ILE A 134 -2.58 14.11 -2.92
CA ILE A 134 -3.98 14.15 -2.48
C ILE A 134 -4.36 12.82 -1.80
N TYR A 135 -4.08 11.67 -2.42
CA TYR A 135 -4.37 10.37 -1.83
C TYR A 135 -3.54 10.11 -0.57
N HIS A 136 -2.29 10.52 -0.55
CA HIS A 136 -1.43 10.39 0.63
C HIS A 136 -1.91 11.22 1.82
N THR A 137 -2.44 12.41 1.59
CA THR A 137 -2.81 13.34 2.67
C THR A 137 -4.30 13.36 2.96
N ALA A 138 -5.12 12.80 2.07
CA ALA A 138 -6.58 12.95 2.03
C ALA A 138 -7.04 14.41 1.88
N ASN A 139 -6.14 15.31 1.47
CA ASN A 139 -6.42 16.75 1.29
C ASN A 139 -6.59 17.08 -0.19
N ILE A 140 -7.83 17.17 -0.66
CA ILE A 140 -8.16 17.48 -2.06
C ILE A 140 -7.84 18.93 -2.48
N ALA A 141 -7.55 19.83 -1.52
CA ALA A 141 -7.16 21.20 -1.81
C ALA A 141 -5.67 21.36 -2.17
N GLY A 142 -5.04 20.31 -2.70
CA GLY A 142 -3.67 20.37 -3.23
C GLY A 142 -2.66 19.47 -2.52
N GLY A 143 -3.12 18.52 -1.74
CA GLY A 143 -2.25 17.48 -1.15
C GLY A 143 -1.21 17.99 -0.13
N ALA A 144 -1.38 19.21 0.40
CA ALA A 144 -0.48 19.76 1.39
C ALA A 144 -0.76 19.18 2.80
N GLY A 145 0.29 19.03 3.63
CA GLY A 145 0.19 18.61 5.01
C GLY A 145 0.72 17.18 5.24
N ASP A 146 0.44 16.67 6.44
CA ASP A 146 0.83 15.33 6.85
C ASP A 146 -0.04 14.26 6.21
N GLY A 147 0.52 13.07 6.07
CA GLY A 147 -0.19 11.92 5.53
C GLY A 147 -1.31 11.44 6.45
N TRP A 148 -2.34 10.82 5.89
CA TRP A 148 -3.47 10.34 6.69
C TRP A 148 -3.06 9.21 7.68
N LEU A 149 -2.12 8.33 7.28
CA LEU A 149 -1.55 7.34 8.19
C LEU A 149 -0.57 7.95 9.18
N GLY A 150 0.13 9.02 8.80
CA GLY A 150 0.95 9.81 9.70
C GLY A 150 0.14 10.49 10.81
N LYS A 151 -0.99 11.11 10.45
CA LYS A 151 -1.94 11.67 11.42
C LYS A 151 -2.52 10.60 12.36
N TYR A 152 -2.85 9.41 11.82
CA TYR A 152 -3.24 8.28 12.65
C TYR A 152 -2.12 7.88 13.61
N ALA A 153 -0.88 7.75 13.12
CA ALA A 153 0.26 7.39 13.93
C ALA A 153 0.51 8.40 15.06
N ASP A 154 0.40 9.70 14.77
CA ASP A 154 0.54 10.77 15.76
C ASP A 154 -0.55 10.73 16.84
N GLN A 155 -1.74 10.20 16.56
CA GLN A 155 -2.82 10.05 17.52
C GLN A 155 -2.75 8.74 18.32
N LYS A 156 -2.30 7.64 17.70
CA LYS A 156 -2.46 6.29 18.25
C LYS A 156 -1.15 5.55 18.53
N LEU A 157 -0.03 5.93 17.91
CA LEU A 157 1.22 5.18 17.99
C LEU A 157 2.33 5.93 18.75
N VAL A 158 2.10 7.15 19.23
CA VAL A 158 3.08 7.88 20.06
C VAL A 158 3.39 7.09 21.32
N GLY A 159 4.69 6.85 21.57
CA GLY A 159 5.15 6.05 22.70
C GLY A 159 5.09 4.53 22.49
N GLN A 160 4.66 4.08 21.31
CA GLN A 160 4.78 2.67 20.93
C GLN A 160 6.09 2.39 20.18
N SER A 161 6.30 1.14 19.79
CA SER A 161 7.48 0.75 19.00
C SER A 161 7.58 1.57 17.70
N SER A 162 8.77 1.96 17.30
CA SER A 162 9.02 2.61 16.00
C SER A 162 8.70 1.67 14.81
N LEU A 163 8.57 0.37 15.06
CA LEU A 163 8.14 -0.62 14.06
C LEU A 163 6.62 -0.82 14.05
N SER A 164 5.84 -0.01 14.79
CA SER A 164 4.37 -0.04 14.73
C SER A 164 3.82 0.41 13.38
N ALA A 165 4.59 1.22 12.66
CA ALA A 165 4.33 1.60 11.28
C ALA A 165 5.61 1.43 10.46
N VAL A 166 5.56 0.78 9.30
CA VAL A 166 6.72 0.51 8.45
C VAL A 166 6.35 0.65 6.98
N SER A 167 7.17 1.36 6.23
CA SER A 167 7.16 1.31 4.76
C SER A 167 8.19 0.29 4.27
N VAL A 168 7.79 -0.55 3.34
CA VAL A 168 8.65 -1.56 2.72
C VAL A 168 8.85 -1.20 1.25
N GLY A 169 10.09 -0.94 0.87
CA GLY A 169 10.42 -0.62 -0.52
C GLY A 169 11.60 0.32 -0.67
N GLY A 170 12.05 0.50 -1.90
CA GLY A 170 13.10 1.47 -2.25
C GLY A 170 12.56 2.91 -2.35
N GLY A 171 13.48 3.88 -2.37
CA GLY A 171 13.14 5.29 -2.51
C GLY A 171 12.89 6.01 -1.18
N SER A 172 12.15 7.12 -1.24
CA SER A 172 11.81 7.93 -0.06
C SER A 172 10.60 7.36 0.67
N LEU A 173 10.49 7.72 1.96
CA LEU A 173 9.29 7.41 2.73
C LEU A 173 8.04 7.99 2.04
N PRO A 174 6.98 7.17 1.82
CA PRO A 174 5.73 7.67 1.24
C PRO A 174 5.11 8.77 2.10
N LYS A 175 4.59 9.81 1.44
CA LYS A 175 4.01 10.98 2.13
C LYS A 175 2.84 10.61 3.04
N THR A 176 2.18 9.48 2.81
CA THR A 176 1.11 8.97 3.68
C THR A 176 1.56 8.78 5.14
N PHE A 177 2.87 8.59 5.37
CA PHE A 177 3.48 8.46 6.70
C PHE A 177 4.14 9.73 7.23
N PHE A 178 4.03 10.86 6.53
CA PHE A 178 4.53 12.12 7.09
C PHE A 178 3.71 12.49 8.31
N ALA A 179 4.39 12.65 9.43
CA ALA A 179 3.83 12.83 10.76
C ALA A 179 4.65 13.86 11.53
N ASP A 180 4.06 14.46 12.57
CA ASP A 180 4.74 15.44 13.42
C ASP A 180 5.51 14.80 14.59
N LYS A 181 5.00 13.68 15.13
CA LYS A 181 5.45 13.08 16.39
C LYS A 181 6.08 11.70 16.20
N VAL A 182 5.61 10.93 15.24
CA VAL A 182 6.08 9.56 14.98
C VAL A 182 7.01 9.53 13.77
N VAL A 183 8.11 8.81 13.89
CA VAL A 183 9.02 8.53 12.76
C VAL A 183 8.74 7.11 12.26
N VAL A 184 8.47 6.98 10.97
CA VAL A 184 8.19 5.71 10.33
C VAL A 184 9.41 5.27 9.52
N PRO A 185 9.98 4.07 9.75
CA PRO A 185 11.09 3.56 8.97
C PRO A 185 10.64 3.17 7.55
N ASN A 186 11.53 3.38 6.58
CA ASN A 186 11.40 2.85 5.22
C ASN A 186 12.48 1.81 4.98
N ILE A 187 12.10 0.54 4.81
CA ILE A 187 13.01 -0.61 4.75
C ILE A 187 13.02 -1.16 3.33
N SER A 188 14.09 -0.89 2.60
CA SER A 188 14.28 -1.40 1.24
C SER A 188 14.84 -2.83 1.20
N SER A 189 15.61 -3.20 2.22
CA SER A 189 16.23 -4.52 2.37
C SER A 189 16.64 -4.70 3.81
N PHE A 190 16.36 -5.86 4.38
CA PHE A 190 16.84 -6.18 5.72
C PHE A 190 18.37 -6.22 5.81
N ALA A 191 19.05 -6.71 4.78
CA ALA A 191 20.51 -6.74 4.76
C ALA A 191 21.14 -5.35 4.87
N ASN A 192 20.45 -4.32 4.36
CA ASN A 192 20.91 -2.93 4.40
C ASN A 192 20.37 -2.17 5.62
N TYR A 193 19.37 -2.70 6.32
CA TYR A 193 18.81 -2.09 7.52
C TYR A 193 19.66 -2.48 8.75
N THR A 194 20.89 -2.00 8.76
CA THR A 194 21.87 -2.25 9.80
C THR A 194 22.68 -0.98 10.03
N TYR A 195 23.31 -0.86 11.21
CA TYR A 195 24.27 0.20 11.43
C TYR A 195 25.48 -0.02 10.50
N GLN A 196 25.71 0.93 9.61
CA GLN A 196 26.75 0.83 8.60
C GLN A 196 28.15 0.98 9.19
N THR A 197 28.92 -0.08 9.15
CA THR A 197 30.31 -0.13 9.61
C THR A 197 31.21 -0.61 8.46
N ASP A 198 32.52 -0.60 8.64
CA ASP A 198 33.45 -1.20 7.70
C ASP A 198 33.22 -2.71 7.61
N GLN A 199 32.73 -3.17 6.46
CA GLN A 199 32.37 -4.57 6.24
C GLN A 199 33.56 -5.47 5.88
N ARG A 200 34.75 -4.91 5.64
CA ARG A 200 35.96 -5.65 5.19
C ARG A 200 36.54 -6.54 6.29
N ASN A 201 36.36 -6.16 7.54
CA ASN A 201 36.91 -6.86 8.69
C ASN A 201 35.88 -6.93 9.83
N ALA A 202 35.53 -8.14 10.26
CA ALA A 202 34.55 -8.35 11.34
C ALA A 202 35.02 -7.76 12.69
N GLY A 203 36.34 -7.80 12.99
CA GLY A 203 36.90 -7.20 14.19
C GLY A 203 36.75 -5.69 14.19
N ASP A 204 37.01 -5.04 13.08
CA ASP A 204 36.88 -3.58 12.93
C ASP A 204 35.41 -3.16 13.04
N ARG A 205 34.48 -3.93 12.45
CA ARG A 205 33.04 -3.71 12.60
C ARG A 205 32.61 -3.68 14.06
N ASN A 206 33.00 -4.71 14.82
CA ASN A 206 32.66 -4.80 16.24
C ASN A 206 33.30 -3.65 17.05
N ASN A 207 34.54 -3.28 16.76
CA ASN A 207 35.20 -2.17 17.40
C ASN A 207 34.51 -0.83 17.07
N GLN A 208 34.10 -0.60 15.83
CA GLN A 208 33.37 0.60 15.44
C GLN A 208 32.01 0.67 16.15
N LEU A 209 31.26 -0.42 16.21
CA LEU A 209 29.97 -0.49 16.90
C LEU A 209 30.13 -0.28 18.41
N ASN A 210 31.11 -0.92 19.04
CA ASN A 210 31.42 -0.73 20.47
C ASN A 210 31.85 0.71 20.77
N THR A 211 32.67 1.32 19.91
CA THR A 211 33.08 2.70 20.02
C THR A 211 31.88 3.64 19.87
N PHE A 212 31.01 3.39 18.90
CA PHE A 212 29.79 4.15 18.74
C PHE A 212 28.90 4.10 19.98
N HIS A 213 28.63 2.91 20.52
CA HIS A 213 27.86 2.74 21.74
C HIS A 213 28.50 3.42 22.94
N SER A 214 29.81 3.20 23.16
CA SER A 214 30.53 3.80 24.31
C SER A 214 30.56 5.33 24.24
N THR A 215 30.69 5.89 23.05
CA THR A 215 30.70 7.35 22.84
C THR A 215 29.32 7.95 23.07
N ASN A 216 28.25 7.30 22.59
CA ASN A 216 26.91 7.84 22.66
C ASN A 216 26.14 7.48 23.95
N ARG A 217 26.64 6.53 24.75
CA ARG A 217 26.12 6.24 26.10
C ARG A 217 26.83 7.02 27.21
N ARG A 218 27.60 8.06 26.86
CA ARG A 218 28.19 8.98 27.86
C ARG A 218 27.10 9.74 28.58
N ASP A 219 27.45 10.26 29.74
CA ASP A 219 26.56 11.09 30.55
C ASP A 219 26.46 12.49 29.92
N PHE A 220 25.44 12.72 29.13
CA PHE A 220 25.07 14.01 28.57
C PHE A 220 24.03 14.67 29.46
N GLN A 221 23.99 16.00 29.48
CA GLN A 221 22.94 16.74 30.18
C GLN A 221 21.56 16.25 29.69
N ALA A 222 20.64 15.95 30.61
CA ALA A 222 19.38 15.28 30.36
C ALA A 222 18.54 15.90 29.20
N ASP A 223 18.52 17.22 29.11
CA ASP A 223 17.74 17.96 28.11
C ASP A 223 18.59 18.50 26.95
N SER A 224 19.85 18.02 26.82
CA SER A 224 20.73 18.51 25.77
C SER A 224 20.36 17.90 24.40
N PHE A 225 20.53 18.71 23.35
CA PHE A 225 20.37 18.25 21.98
C PHE A 225 21.32 17.09 21.63
N LEU A 226 22.52 17.08 22.25
CA LEU A 226 23.49 16.00 22.08
C LEU A 226 23.00 14.68 22.68
N LYS A 227 22.29 14.73 23.81
CA LYS A 227 21.71 13.52 24.40
C LYS A 227 20.63 12.95 23.48
N VAL A 228 19.76 13.78 22.92
CA VAL A 228 18.72 13.34 21.97
C VAL A 228 19.35 12.67 20.75
N ILE A 229 20.42 13.25 20.17
CA ILE A 229 21.13 12.66 19.03
C ILE A 229 21.78 11.32 19.42
N ALA A 230 22.44 11.27 20.55
CA ALA A 230 23.16 10.11 21.04
C ALA A 230 22.20 8.93 21.33
N ASP A 231 21.14 9.18 22.08
CA ASP A 231 20.11 8.18 22.40
C ASP A 231 19.46 7.65 21.12
N THR A 232 19.07 8.55 20.22
CA THR A 232 18.51 8.21 18.91
C THR A 232 19.42 7.29 18.09
N GLY A 233 20.72 7.60 18.05
CA GLY A 233 21.68 6.79 17.30
C GLY A 233 21.82 5.38 17.90
N VAL A 234 21.92 5.27 19.23
CA VAL A 234 22.02 3.98 19.93
C VAL A 234 20.75 3.15 19.73
N ASP A 235 19.58 3.76 19.95
CA ASP A 235 18.29 3.09 19.82
C ASP A 235 18.05 2.60 18.38
N GLY A 236 18.49 3.37 17.38
CA GLY A 236 18.44 2.96 15.98
C GLY A 236 19.34 1.76 15.66
N ALA A 237 20.57 1.74 16.19
CA ALA A 237 21.49 0.63 16.00
C ALA A 237 21.00 -0.64 16.70
N ASP A 238 20.56 -0.52 17.96
CA ASP A 238 20.00 -1.62 18.75
C ASP A 238 18.70 -2.15 18.10
N GLY A 239 17.84 -1.26 17.60
CA GLY A 239 16.60 -1.60 16.90
C GLY A 239 16.82 -2.35 15.59
N ALA A 240 17.80 -1.92 14.81
CA ALA A 240 18.17 -2.63 13.58
C ALA A 240 18.69 -4.04 13.90
N ALA A 241 19.53 -4.21 14.92
CA ALA A 241 20.02 -5.52 15.34
C ALA A 241 18.89 -6.44 15.83
N ALA A 242 17.95 -5.90 16.61
CA ALA A 242 16.80 -6.63 17.10
C ALA A 242 15.86 -7.07 15.95
N LEU A 243 15.62 -6.19 14.98
CA LEU A 243 14.85 -6.56 13.77
C LEU A 243 15.53 -7.71 13.03
N GLN A 244 16.85 -7.66 12.81
CA GLN A 244 17.59 -8.75 12.16
C GLN A 244 17.42 -10.08 12.90
N THR A 245 17.46 -10.05 14.22
CA THR A 245 17.26 -11.26 15.06
C THR A 245 15.84 -11.80 14.91
N ALA A 246 14.84 -10.91 14.95
CA ALA A 246 13.43 -11.29 14.84
C ALA A 246 13.12 -11.94 13.49
N ILE A 247 13.52 -11.29 12.39
CA ILE A 247 13.24 -11.79 11.03
C ILE A 247 14.00 -13.07 10.70
N ALA A 248 15.13 -13.36 11.36
CA ALA A 248 15.87 -14.61 11.19
C ALA A 248 15.06 -15.84 11.64
N GLY A 249 14.10 -15.67 12.55
CA GLY A 249 13.19 -16.72 12.99
C GLY A 249 11.97 -16.94 12.09
N TYR A 250 11.80 -16.12 11.05
CA TYR A 250 10.67 -16.25 10.14
C TYR A 250 10.88 -17.40 9.15
N SER A 251 9.84 -18.21 9.01
CA SER A 251 9.73 -19.20 7.93
C SER A 251 8.31 -19.16 7.36
N SER A 252 8.19 -19.17 6.04
CA SER A 252 6.89 -19.23 5.38
C SER A 252 6.64 -20.62 4.80
N PRO A 253 5.47 -21.22 5.05
CA PRO A 253 5.06 -22.45 4.36
C PRO A 253 4.57 -22.14 2.92
N VAL A 254 4.43 -20.85 2.57
CA VAL A 254 3.93 -20.38 1.27
C VAL A 254 5.11 -20.01 0.38
N THR A 255 5.06 -20.46 -0.88
CA THR A 255 6.00 -20.04 -1.91
C THR A 255 5.54 -18.72 -2.53
N TYR A 256 6.30 -17.66 -2.32
CA TYR A 256 6.06 -16.39 -3.02
C TYR A 256 6.53 -16.48 -4.47
N PRO A 257 5.77 -15.91 -5.43
CA PRO A 257 6.16 -15.92 -6.84
C PRO A 257 7.53 -15.29 -7.06
N ALA A 258 8.41 -16.02 -7.75
CA ALA A 258 9.67 -15.48 -8.22
C ALA A 258 9.43 -14.41 -9.29
N ASN A 259 10.34 -13.43 -9.41
CA ASN A 259 10.26 -12.34 -10.39
C ASN A 259 9.02 -11.44 -10.27
N ASN A 260 8.36 -11.46 -9.11
CA ASN A 260 7.26 -10.57 -8.77
C ASN A 260 7.76 -9.58 -7.70
N PRO A 261 8.02 -8.30 -8.07
CA PRO A 261 8.57 -7.33 -7.13
C PRO A 261 7.61 -6.98 -6.00
N LEU A 262 6.29 -6.99 -6.26
CA LEU A 262 5.29 -6.79 -5.21
C LEU A 262 5.28 -7.96 -4.22
N ALA A 263 5.34 -9.20 -4.71
CA ALA A 263 5.41 -10.38 -3.85
C ALA A 263 6.67 -10.39 -2.98
N ALA A 264 7.81 -9.92 -3.50
CA ALA A 264 9.03 -9.76 -2.71
C ALA A 264 8.85 -8.74 -1.57
N GLY A 265 8.25 -7.58 -1.85
CA GLY A 265 7.91 -6.57 -0.84
C GLY A 265 6.89 -7.10 0.19
N LEU A 266 5.87 -7.80 -0.26
CA LEU A 266 4.85 -8.42 0.62
C LEU A 266 5.45 -9.53 1.49
N LYS A 267 6.43 -10.30 0.99
CA LYS A 267 7.17 -11.25 1.82
C LYS A 267 7.94 -10.57 2.95
N MET A 268 8.62 -9.45 2.67
CA MET A 268 9.26 -8.64 3.72
C MET A 268 8.22 -8.10 4.71
N THR A 269 7.05 -7.68 4.21
CA THR A 269 5.92 -7.24 5.03
C THR A 269 5.43 -8.36 5.96
N ALA A 270 5.30 -9.60 5.46
CA ALA A 270 4.95 -10.77 6.26
C ALA A 270 6.00 -11.06 7.34
N GLN A 271 7.29 -10.99 6.99
CA GLN A 271 8.38 -11.16 7.96
C GLN A 271 8.25 -10.16 9.12
N ILE A 272 8.01 -8.88 8.82
CA ILE A 272 7.80 -7.86 9.85
C ILE A 272 6.52 -8.14 10.64
N ALA A 273 5.39 -8.37 9.97
CA ALA A 273 4.10 -8.54 10.61
C ALA A 273 4.02 -9.75 11.53
N THR A 274 4.70 -10.85 11.19
CA THR A 274 4.68 -12.10 11.97
C THR A 274 5.67 -12.10 13.12
N THR A 275 6.79 -11.38 12.99
CA THR A 275 7.85 -11.37 14.00
C THR A 275 7.85 -10.15 14.92
N ILE A 276 7.21 -9.05 14.51
CA ILE A 276 7.08 -7.81 15.28
C ILE A 276 5.62 -7.63 15.68
N SER A 277 5.28 -7.97 16.91
CA SER A 277 3.89 -7.93 17.40
C SER A 277 3.27 -6.52 17.38
N ALA A 278 4.09 -5.48 17.45
CA ALA A 278 3.67 -4.09 17.37
C ALA A 278 3.42 -3.57 15.94
N ALA A 279 3.86 -4.28 14.88
CA ALA A 279 3.74 -3.81 13.51
C ALA A 279 2.29 -3.86 13.01
N ASN A 280 1.63 -2.72 12.99
CA ASN A 280 0.20 -2.59 12.69
C ASN A 280 -0.10 -1.86 11.38
N LEU A 281 0.79 -0.95 10.95
CA LEU A 281 0.65 -0.23 9.69
C LEU A 281 1.80 -0.56 8.76
N LEU A 282 1.50 -1.14 7.63
CA LEU A 282 2.50 -1.58 6.65
C LEU A 282 2.15 -1.02 5.27
N TYR A 283 3.17 -0.65 4.51
CA TYR A 283 2.98 -0.04 3.20
C TYR A 283 3.97 -0.62 2.20
N VAL A 284 3.46 -0.92 1.01
CA VAL A 284 4.26 -1.38 -0.14
C VAL A 284 3.78 -0.64 -1.39
N SER A 285 4.66 -0.36 -2.33
CA SER A 285 4.28 0.22 -3.61
C SER A 285 4.82 -0.58 -4.78
N ILE A 286 4.07 -0.55 -5.89
CA ILE A 286 4.50 -1.06 -7.18
C ILE A 286 4.16 -0.02 -8.25
N GLY A 287 5.17 0.43 -8.99
CA GLY A 287 5.02 1.37 -10.10
C GLY A 287 4.76 0.68 -11.44
N GLY A 288 4.73 1.48 -12.48
CA GLY A 288 4.61 1.00 -13.86
C GLY A 288 3.20 1.02 -14.44
N TRP A 289 2.22 1.62 -13.72
CA TRP A 289 0.81 1.63 -14.14
C TRP A 289 0.45 2.72 -15.17
N ASP A 290 1.40 3.52 -15.60
CA ASP A 290 1.16 4.61 -16.56
C ASP A 290 1.16 4.10 -18.02
N HIS A 291 0.13 3.36 -18.37
CA HIS A 291 0.01 2.67 -19.66
C HIS A 291 -0.63 3.57 -20.75
N HIS A 292 0.12 4.55 -21.24
CA HIS A 292 -0.29 5.31 -22.43
C HIS A 292 -0.13 4.54 -23.75
N SER A 293 0.57 3.40 -23.71
CA SER A 293 0.76 2.50 -24.85
C SER A 293 0.94 1.08 -24.34
N GLU A 294 0.74 0.10 -25.21
CA GLU A 294 1.04 -1.32 -24.95
C GLU A 294 0.39 -1.84 -23.64
N GLU A 295 -0.79 -1.34 -23.32
CA GLU A 295 -1.56 -1.85 -22.17
C GLU A 295 -1.84 -3.34 -22.33
N ILE A 296 -2.16 -3.74 -23.58
CA ILE A 296 -2.26 -5.14 -24.01
C ILE A 296 -1.23 -5.42 -25.12
N GLY A 297 -0.97 -6.70 -25.35
CA GLY A 297 -0.15 -7.15 -26.47
C GLY A 297 1.36 -6.99 -26.24
N ASP A 298 2.10 -7.46 -27.19
CA ASP A 298 3.54 -7.30 -27.34
C ASP A 298 3.89 -7.14 -28.82
N ASN A 299 5.17 -6.99 -29.15
CA ASN A 299 5.64 -6.86 -30.54
C ASN A 299 5.28 -8.03 -31.46
N GLN A 300 4.98 -9.21 -30.92
CA GLN A 300 4.62 -10.41 -31.70
C GLN A 300 3.10 -10.58 -31.79
N ASN A 301 2.37 -10.18 -30.74
CA ASN A 301 0.92 -10.35 -30.60
C ASN A 301 0.30 -9.05 -30.09
N PRO A 302 0.23 -7.98 -30.89
CA PRO A 302 -0.14 -6.65 -30.42
C PRO A 302 -1.59 -6.50 -29.93
N THR A 303 -2.45 -7.49 -30.19
CA THR A 303 -3.86 -7.50 -29.75
C THR A 303 -4.16 -8.59 -28.73
N ASN A 304 -3.16 -9.32 -28.25
CA ASN A 304 -3.36 -10.35 -27.24
C ASN A 304 -3.59 -9.72 -25.86
N LYS A 305 -4.80 -9.83 -25.34
CA LYS A 305 -5.23 -9.24 -24.08
C LYS A 305 -4.63 -9.92 -22.83
N LEU A 306 -4.05 -11.12 -23.00
CA LEU A 306 -3.40 -11.87 -21.92
C LEU A 306 -1.90 -11.62 -21.81
N VAL A 307 -1.38 -10.68 -22.60
CA VAL A 307 -0.02 -10.17 -22.53
C VAL A 307 -0.05 -8.64 -22.51
N GLY A 308 1.07 -8.01 -22.15
CA GLY A 308 1.16 -6.57 -21.99
C GLY A 308 1.46 -6.17 -20.55
N GLN A 309 1.69 -4.88 -20.36
CA GLN A 309 2.13 -4.36 -19.06
C GLN A 309 1.02 -4.46 -18.01
N HIS A 310 -0.23 -4.16 -18.38
CA HIS A 310 -1.36 -4.22 -17.46
C HIS A 310 -1.61 -5.64 -16.95
N ASN A 311 -1.62 -6.63 -17.86
CA ASN A 311 -1.73 -8.04 -17.51
C ASN A 311 -0.63 -8.47 -16.53
N THR A 312 0.61 -8.07 -16.78
CA THR A 312 1.76 -8.40 -15.92
C THR A 312 1.60 -7.81 -14.53
N LEU A 313 1.25 -6.52 -14.42
CA LEU A 313 1.11 -5.85 -13.13
C LEU A 313 -0.10 -6.34 -12.33
N LEU A 314 -1.23 -6.60 -12.98
CA LEU A 314 -2.38 -7.24 -12.33
C LEU A 314 -2.03 -8.64 -11.82
N GLY A 315 -1.26 -9.42 -12.58
CA GLY A 315 -0.73 -10.70 -12.12
C GLY A 315 0.18 -10.58 -10.91
N TYR A 316 1.04 -9.54 -10.87
CA TYR A 316 1.85 -9.27 -9.68
C TYR A 316 1.00 -8.95 -8.45
N VAL A 317 -0.06 -8.16 -8.61
CA VAL A 317 -1.01 -7.84 -7.54
C VAL A 317 -1.74 -9.08 -7.05
N SER A 318 -2.31 -9.85 -7.97
CA SER A 318 -3.12 -11.04 -7.67
C SER A 318 -2.31 -12.09 -6.91
N GLN A 319 -1.21 -12.53 -7.51
CA GLN A 319 -0.33 -13.55 -6.95
C GLN A 319 0.35 -13.09 -5.66
N GLY A 320 0.79 -11.82 -5.62
CA GLY A 320 1.45 -11.26 -4.43
C GLY A 320 0.50 -11.18 -3.24
N ILE A 321 -0.71 -10.65 -3.43
CA ILE A 321 -1.73 -10.56 -2.38
C ILE A 321 -2.14 -11.96 -1.90
N LYS A 322 -2.37 -12.91 -2.83
CA LYS A 322 -2.76 -14.29 -2.45
C LYS A 322 -1.68 -14.96 -1.61
N ALA A 323 -0.41 -14.91 -2.05
CA ALA A 323 0.69 -15.50 -1.31
C ALA A 323 0.86 -14.86 0.07
N PHE A 324 0.75 -13.54 0.16
CA PHE A 324 0.81 -12.81 1.43
C PHE A 324 -0.36 -13.16 2.36
N TYR A 325 -1.58 -13.19 1.85
CA TYR A 325 -2.76 -13.58 2.62
C TYR A 325 -2.64 -15.00 3.17
N ASP A 326 -2.23 -15.95 2.33
CA ASP A 326 -2.06 -17.35 2.75
C ASP A 326 -0.96 -17.52 3.80
N ASP A 327 0.13 -16.77 3.67
CA ASP A 327 1.22 -16.75 4.64
C ASP A 327 0.78 -16.19 6.00
N MET A 328 0.07 -15.05 5.98
CA MET A 328 -0.52 -14.48 7.20
C MET A 328 -1.55 -15.42 7.83
N ALA A 329 -2.33 -16.13 7.03
CA ALA A 329 -3.28 -17.14 7.51
C ALA A 329 -2.57 -18.34 8.15
N ALA A 330 -1.48 -18.82 7.54
CA ALA A 330 -0.66 -19.91 8.10
C ALA A 330 -0.02 -19.52 9.44
N HIS A 331 0.24 -18.23 9.66
CA HIS A 331 0.70 -17.71 10.94
C HIS A 331 -0.44 -17.33 11.91
N GLY A 332 -1.71 -17.66 11.59
CA GLY A 332 -2.87 -17.38 12.44
C GLY A 332 -3.29 -15.91 12.48
N LEU A 333 -2.84 -15.09 11.53
CA LEU A 333 -3.08 -13.63 11.49
C LEU A 333 -4.17 -13.22 10.48
N ALA A 334 -4.88 -14.16 9.86
CA ALA A 334 -5.90 -13.83 8.85
C ALA A 334 -7.02 -12.93 9.39
N ASP A 335 -7.45 -13.15 10.63
CA ASP A 335 -8.50 -12.35 11.28
C ASP A 335 -8.02 -10.97 11.77
N ASN A 336 -6.70 -10.79 11.78
CA ASN A 336 -6.03 -9.57 12.20
C ASN A 336 -5.62 -8.68 11.02
N LEU A 337 -5.92 -9.08 9.77
CA LEU A 337 -5.38 -8.49 8.56
C LEU A 337 -6.45 -7.83 7.70
N VAL A 338 -6.20 -6.59 7.31
CA VAL A 338 -6.86 -5.90 6.19
C VAL A 338 -5.81 -5.38 5.24
N ILE A 339 -5.94 -5.68 3.96
CA ILE A 339 -5.12 -5.17 2.87
C ILE A 339 -5.99 -4.20 2.06
N MET A 340 -5.46 -3.04 1.69
CA MET A 340 -6.11 -2.07 0.80
C MET A 340 -5.20 -1.75 -0.37
N THR A 341 -5.74 -1.75 -1.60
CA THR A 341 -5.02 -1.22 -2.78
C THR A 341 -5.53 0.17 -3.12
N TRP A 342 -4.68 1.01 -3.70
CA TRP A 342 -5.07 2.30 -4.27
C TRP A 342 -4.13 2.73 -5.40
N THR A 343 -4.61 3.64 -6.23
CA THR A 343 -3.86 4.33 -7.27
C THR A 343 -4.31 5.78 -7.34
N GLU A 344 -3.49 6.68 -7.84
CA GLU A 344 -3.71 8.13 -7.77
C GLU A 344 -4.87 8.65 -8.62
N PHE A 345 -5.24 7.94 -9.67
CA PHE A 345 -6.38 8.23 -10.54
C PHE A 345 -6.70 7.02 -11.44
N GLY A 346 -7.80 7.08 -12.18
CA GLY A 346 -8.16 6.08 -13.18
C GLY A 346 -7.73 6.45 -14.60
N ARG A 347 -8.32 5.76 -15.56
CA ARG A 347 -8.07 5.97 -16.98
C ARG A 347 -9.35 6.44 -17.68
N ARG A 348 -9.18 7.11 -18.83
CA ARG A 348 -10.31 7.48 -19.67
C ARG A 348 -11.12 6.28 -20.11
N PRO A 349 -12.43 6.45 -20.37
CA PRO A 349 -13.25 5.34 -20.88
C PRO A 349 -12.80 4.89 -22.26
N ASN A 350 -12.26 5.79 -23.08
CA ASN A 350 -11.77 5.49 -24.43
C ASN A 350 -10.34 4.95 -24.41
N GLU A 351 -10.07 3.95 -25.27
CA GLU A 351 -8.69 3.64 -25.65
C GLU A 351 -8.09 4.75 -26.52
N ASN A 352 -6.77 4.86 -26.54
CA ASN A 352 -6.05 5.76 -27.43
C ASN A 352 -5.46 5.03 -28.66
N ALA A 353 -4.87 5.78 -29.59
CA ALA A 353 -4.32 5.21 -30.83
C ALA A 353 -3.09 4.29 -30.63
N SER A 354 -2.53 4.25 -29.42
CA SER A 354 -1.34 3.45 -29.08
C SER A 354 -1.69 2.18 -28.30
N HIS A 355 -2.97 1.73 -28.33
CA HIS A 355 -3.46 0.59 -27.55
C HIS A 355 -3.18 0.72 -26.05
N GLY A 356 -3.35 1.92 -25.52
CA GLY A 356 -3.28 2.27 -24.11
C GLY A 356 -4.42 3.20 -23.76
N THR A 357 -4.32 3.83 -22.58
CA THR A 357 -5.34 4.74 -22.06
C THR A 357 -4.71 6.00 -21.48
N ASP A 358 -5.37 7.14 -21.70
CA ASP A 358 -4.95 8.41 -21.11
C ASP A 358 -5.45 8.53 -19.67
N HIS A 359 -4.88 9.46 -18.90
CA HIS A 359 -5.31 9.75 -17.54
C HIS A 359 -6.79 10.10 -17.47
N GLY A 360 -7.47 9.53 -16.49
CA GLY A 360 -8.88 9.74 -16.19
C GLY A 360 -9.10 9.87 -14.68
N THR A 361 -10.35 9.87 -14.23
CA THR A 361 -10.66 10.25 -12.85
C THR A 361 -11.06 9.08 -11.94
N ALA A 362 -12.09 8.32 -12.32
CA ALA A 362 -12.63 7.27 -11.48
C ALA A 362 -11.86 5.96 -11.64
N ASN A 363 -11.67 5.25 -10.54
CA ASN A 363 -10.95 3.97 -10.51
C ASN A 363 -11.62 2.95 -9.60
N VAL A 364 -10.90 1.86 -9.38
CA VAL A 364 -11.23 0.74 -8.52
C VAL A 364 -10.22 0.64 -7.38
N MET A 365 -10.71 0.35 -6.18
CA MET A 365 -9.90 -0.11 -5.05
C MET A 365 -10.30 -1.52 -4.67
N PHE A 366 -9.38 -2.28 -4.10
CA PHE A 366 -9.68 -3.56 -3.46
C PHE A 366 -9.40 -3.47 -1.96
N VAL A 367 -10.30 -4.09 -1.17
CA VAL A 367 -10.03 -4.36 0.23
C VAL A 367 -10.12 -5.87 0.45
N VAL A 368 -9.09 -6.45 1.09
CA VAL A 368 -8.92 -7.90 1.22
C VAL A 368 -8.65 -8.28 2.68
N GLY A 369 -9.28 -9.33 3.17
CA GLY A 369 -9.05 -9.86 4.51
C GLY A 369 -10.22 -10.68 5.04
N ASN A 370 -10.00 -11.46 6.09
CA ASN A 370 -11.09 -12.17 6.76
C ASN A 370 -12.16 -11.23 7.37
N PRO A 371 -11.78 -10.08 7.95
CA PRO A 371 -12.74 -9.12 8.49
C PRO A 371 -13.60 -8.43 7.43
N VAL A 372 -13.24 -8.57 6.15
CA VAL A 372 -13.93 -7.90 5.04
C VAL A 372 -15.21 -8.66 4.68
N HIS A 373 -16.32 -7.94 4.56
CA HIS A 373 -17.56 -8.45 4.01
C HIS A 373 -17.47 -8.55 2.47
N GLY A 374 -16.58 -9.42 1.98
CA GLY A 374 -16.26 -9.57 0.57
C GLY A 374 -17.22 -10.46 -0.22
N GLY A 375 -16.81 -10.87 -1.41
CA GLY A 375 -17.64 -11.68 -2.34
C GLY A 375 -18.76 -10.87 -2.97
N LYS A 376 -18.71 -9.56 -2.90
CA LYS A 376 -19.64 -8.62 -3.55
C LYS A 376 -18.92 -7.31 -3.88
N ILE A 377 -19.46 -6.58 -4.84
CA ILE A 377 -18.97 -5.27 -5.27
C ILE A 377 -19.57 -4.19 -4.39
N TYR A 378 -18.78 -3.16 -4.10
CA TYR A 378 -19.16 -1.92 -3.44
C TYR A 378 -18.98 -0.73 -4.37
N GLY A 379 -19.67 0.37 -4.09
CA GLY A 379 -19.74 1.51 -4.99
C GLY A 379 -20.51 1.19 -6.27
N GLU A 380 -20.51 2.13 -7.19
CA GLU A 380 -21.22 2.02 -8.47
C GLU A 380 -20.24 2.25 -9.61
N GLN A 381 -20.38 1.45 -10.66
CA GLN A 381 -19.65 1.69 -11.91
C GLN A 381 -20.08 3.05 -12.48
N PRO A 382 -19.15 3.98 -12.72
CA PRO A 382 -19.48 5.23 -13.40
C PRO A 382 -20.09 4.97 -14.78
N SER A 383 -21.10 5.74 -15.13
CA SER A 383 -21.73 5.64 -16.45
C SER A 383 -20.75 5.98 -17.57
N LEU A 384 -20.75 5.19 -18.63
CA LEU A 384 -19.94 5.39 -19.83
C LEU A 384 -20.71 6.13 -20.94
N GLU A 385 -21.95 6.55 -20.67
CA GLU A 385 -22.74 7.35 -21.62
C GLU A 385 -22.09 8.73 -21.78
N THR A 386 -22.01 9.22 -23.02
CA THR A 386 -21.33 10.47 -23.37
C THR A 386 -21.81 11.68 -22.55
N LEU A 387 -23.13 11.75 -22.29
CA LEU A 387 -23.71 12.85 -21.49
C LEU A 387 -23.44 12.70 -19.97
N ALA A 388 -23.02 11.53 -19.53
CA ALA A 388 -22.68 11.28 -18.13
C ALA A 388 -21.22 11.61 -17.82
N LEU A 389 -20.35 11.68 -18.83
CA LEU A 389 -18.94 12.06 -18.66
C LEU A 389 -18.81 13.53 -18.22
N ASP A 390 -17.63 13.89 -17.73
CA ASP A 390 -17.31 15.29 -17.49
C ASP A 390 -17.00 16.03 -18.82
N ASN A 391 -16.77 17.34 -18.75
CA ASN A 391 -16.48 18.15 -19.95
C ASN A 391 -15.15 17.78 -20.65
N ALA A 392 -14.27 17.07 -19.97
CA ALA A 392 -13.00 16.57 -20.52
C ALA A 392 -13.10 15.12 -21.03
N GLY A 393 -14.29 14.50 -20.93
CA GLY A 393 -14.53 13.13 -21.37
C GLY A 393 -14.11 12.06 -20.35
N ASN A 394 -13.95 12.42 -19.08
CA ASN A 394 -13.63 11.46 -18.02
C ASN A 394 -14.91 10.90 -17.38
N MET A 395 -14.80 9.70 -16.80
CA MET A 395 -15.85 9.14 -15.94
C MET A 395 -16.02 10.00 -14.69
N LYS A 396 -17.24 10.34 -14.31
CA LYS A 396 -17.50 10.99 -13.02
C LYS A 396 -17.40 9.94 -11.93
N PHE A 397 -16.58 10.22 -10.90
CA PHE A 397 -16.51 9.33 -9.74
C PHE A 397 -17.90 9.22 -9.06
N THR A 398 -18.18 8.08 -8.48
CA THR A 398 -19.43 7.79 -7.76
C THR A 398 -19.21 7.64 -6.27
N LEU A 399 -17.96 7.41 -5.86
CA LEU A 399 -17.55 7.25 -4.48
C LEU A 399 -16.28 8.04 -4.17
N ASP A 400 -16.33 8.90 -3.14
CA ASP A 400 -15.14 9.61 -2.67
C ASP A 400 -14.17 8.61 -1.99
N PHE A 401 -12.88 8.62 -2.40
CA PHE A 401 -11.87 7.70 -1.85
C PHE A 401 -11.72 7.83 -0.33
N ARG A 402 -12.03 9.01 0.23
CA ARG A 402 -11.99 9.26 1.68
C ARG A 402 -13.04 8.46 2.45
N SER A 403 -14.12 8.02 1.80
CA SER A 403 -15.10 7.09 2.40
C SER A 403 -14.49 5.69 2.63
N VAL A 404 -13.58 5.25 1.74
CA VAL A 404 -12.81 4.02 1.95
C VAL A 404 -11.88 4.18 3.17
N TYR A 405 -11.15 5.29 3.23
CA TYR A 405 -10.26 5.58 4.37
C TYR A 405 -11.03 5.73 5.68
N ALA A 406 -12.18 6.42 5.66
CA ALA A 406 -13.04 6.59 6.85
C ALA A 406 -13.52 5.23 7.36
N THR A 407 -13.99 4.35 6.46
CA THR A 407 -14.40 2.99 6.83
C THR A 407 -13.28 2.20 7.51
N ILE A 408 -12.06 2.30 6.98
CA ILE A 408 -10.88 1.63 7.57
C ILE A 408 -10.51 2.25 8.92
N LEU A 409 -10.48 3.57 9.02
CA LEU A 409 -10.15 4.27 10.27
C LEU A 409 -11.15 3.96 11.38
N ASP A 410 -12.45 4.07 11.08
CA ASP A 410 -13.49 3.94 12.09
C ASP A 410 -13.75 2.47 12.46
N ARG A 411 -13.77 1.56 11.47
CA ARG A 411 -14.20 0.17 11.68
C ARG A 411 -13.05 -0.80 11.92
N TRP A 412 -11.87 -0.49 11.40
CA TRP A 412 -10.73 -1.37 11.56
C TRP A 412 -9.70 -0.84 12.55
N LEU A 413 -9.27 0.41 12.39
CA LEU A 413 -8.20 0.99 13.21
C LEU A 413 -8.71 1.61 14.53
N GLY A 414 -10.01 1.75 14.73
CA GLY A 414 -10.60 2.32 15.94
C GLY A 414 -10.18 3.77 16.17
N ALA A 415 -10.16 4.57 15.11
CA ALA A 415 -9.80 5.98 15.16
C ALA A 415 -10.96 6.86 14.65
N ASP A 416 -11.00 8.10 15.07
CA ASP A 416 -11.96 9.08 14.57
C ASP A 416 -11.51 9.57 13.19
N SER A 417 -12.15 9.05 12.14
CA SER A 417 -11.83 9.40 10.75
C SER A 417 -11.99 10.88 10.47
N LYS A 418 -12.97 11.54 11.09
CA LYS A 418 -13.24 12.97 10.90
C LYS A 418 -12.04 13.83 11.30
N SER A 419 -11.40 13.51 12.42
CA SER A 419 -10.22 14.25 12.91
C SER A 419 -8.99 14.05 12.00
N ILE A 420 -8.87 12.89 11.39
CA ILE A 420 -7.72 12.53 10.53
C ILE A 420 -7.89 13.06 9.12
N LEU A 421 -9.09 12.89 8.54
CA LEU A 421 -9.39 13.25 7.14
C LEU A 421 -9.84 14.70 6.96
N GLY A 422 -10.13 15.40 8.06
CA GLY A 422 -10.58 16.81 8.02
C GLY A 422 -12.03 16.98 7.56
N GLY A 423 -12.84 15.92 7.57
CA GLY A 423 -14.25 15.94 7.16
C GLY A 423 -14.95 14.63 7.50
N SER A 424 -16.27 14.64 7.42
CA SER A 424 -17.08 13.43 7.64
C SER A 424 -17.35 12.75 6.30
N PHE A 425 -17.04 11.47 6.21
CA PHE A 425 -17.26 10.64 5.04
C PHE A 425 -18.09 9.41 5.45
N GLU A 426 -18.86 8.89 4.50
CA GLU A 426 -19.71 7.75 4.77
C GLU A 426 -18.92 6.47 5.00
N ASN A 427 -19.48 5.58 5.81
CA ASN A 427 -19.00 4.22 5.95
C ASN A 427 -19.70 3.35 4.91
N ILE A 428 -18.94 2.77 4.00
CA ILE A 428 -19.47 2.01 2.88
C ILE A 428 -19.72 0.52 3.19
N GLY A 429 -19.53 0.09 4.45
CA GLY A 429 -20.03 -1.18 4.97
C GLY A 429 -19.26 -2.44 4.55
N PHE A 430 -18.06 -2.34 4.01
CA PHE A 430 -17.21 -3.51 3.72
C PHE A 430 -16.46 -4.03 4.96
N LEU A 431 -16.52 -3.30 6.08
CA LEU A 431 -16.08 -3.72 7.42
C LEU A 431 -17.21 -3.52 8.42
N GLY A 432 -17.37 -4.46 9.33
CA GLY A 432 -18.40 -4.46 10.36
C GLY A 432 -18.08 -3.67 11.62
#